data_b5bbcb71d580e9d02a887d8ed9a50242
#
_entry.id   b5bbcb71d580e9d02a887d8ed9a50242
#
_cell.length_a   1.000
_cell.length_b   1.000
_cell.length_c   1.000
_cell.angle_alpha   90.00
_cell.angle_beta   90.00
_cell.angle_gamma   90.00
#
_symmetry.space_group_name_H-M   'P 1'
#
loop_
_entity.id
_entity.type
_entity.pdbx_description
1 polymer ?
#
loop_
_entity_poly.entity_id
_entity_poly.type
_entity_poly.pdbx_seq_one_letter_code
_entity_poly.pdbx_strand_id
1 'polypeptide(L)'
;MITIDDIRPYYDTEVNDALLQFMKHPMVLAMLQFTFPDKEVDEIMEIAKSCHSIRDFQTKIIYNSVRMVLEKSSEGFFTSGFDKLDPNESYLFVCNHRDIILDTSLLNVALYEHDLVMTASAIGDNLVKKPFLMALSRLNRNFLIKRDLSPREMLKSSKLVSSYIGDLLQQEKRSVWIAQREGRTKNGDDQTQQGVLKMLALASDEAEVMDYFKKLKIVPIAISYEYDPTDIWKMPELMAKHKEIEYVKSSNEDFNSILKGVTGKKKRIQITAGDVLSDELDLIRDSGEPNNKQFQMLADIIDEKIHLNYKLWPSNYLAYDMLNNTTRFESKYTDKEKRQFNRRIKRRVQAANEIELQNFLSMYANPVTNHLKHKAIAG
;
A
#
# COMPACT_ATOMS: atom_id res chain seq x y z
N MET A 1 7.69 -13.75 25.02
CA MET A 1 8.62 -12.88 24.27
C MET A 1 8.29 -13.06 22.79
N ILE A 2 8.10 -11.97 22.04
CA ILE A 2 7.80 -12.06 20.60
C ILE A 2 9.06 -12.55 19.87
N THR A 3 8.92 -13.52 18.98
CA THR A 3 9.98 -14.15 18.19
C THR A 3 9.76 -13.96 16.69
N ILE A 4 10.70 -14.36 15.86
CA ILE A 4 10.55 -14.36 14.39
C ILE A 4 9.36 -15.22 13.96
N ASP A 5 9.13 -16.37 14.59
CA ASP A 5 8.01 -17.27 14.26
C ASP A 5 6.63 -16.63 14.49
N ASP A 6 6.55 -15.66 15.40
CA ASP A 6 5.31 -14.93 15.66
C ASP A 6 4.96 -13.93 14.55
N ILE A 7 5.95 -13.51 13.77
CA ILE A 7 5.79 -12.45 12.75
C ILE A 7 6.02 -12.90 11.32
N ARG A 8 6.84 -13.91 11.06
CA ARG A 8 7.24 -14.35 9.71
C ARG A 8 6.07 -14.90 8.87
N PRO A 9 6.17 -14.88 7.53
CA PRO A 9 5.35 -15.71 6.65
C PRO A 9 5.61 -17.22 6.86
N TYR A 10 4.91 -18.07 6.15
CA TYR A 10 5.23 -19.50 6.12
C TYR A 10 6.59 -19.74 5.45
N TYR A 11 7.28 -20.82 5.86
CA TYR A 11 8.36 -21.39 5.05
C TYR A 11 7.76 -22.19 3.87
N ASP A 12 8.51 -22.36 2.81
CA ASP A 12 8.01 -23.11 1.63
C ASP A 12 7.58 -24.55 1.99
N THR A 13 8.24 -25.16 2.97
CA THR A 13 7.86 -26.49 3.50
C THR A 13 6.50 -26.53 4.21
N GLU A 14 5.99 -25.39 4.65
CA GLU A 14 4.71 -25.26 5.35
C GLU A 14 3.54 -24.92 4.38
N VAL A 15 3.86 -24.48 3.14
CA VAL A 15 2.88 -23.87 2.23
C VAL A 15 1.80 -24.86 1.82
N ASN A 16 2.16 -26.07 1.43
CA ASN A 16 1.18 -27.02 0.90
C ASN A 16 0.13 -27.38 1.96
N ASP A 17 0.56 -27.72 3.17
CA ASP A 17 -0.34 -28.06 4.29
C ASP A 17 -1.21 -26.87 4.69
N ALA A 18 -0.60 -25.66 4.81
CA ALA A 18 -1.32 -24.45 5.14
C ALA A 18 -2.38 -24.12 4.07
N LEU A 19 -2.05 -24.28 2.79
CA LEU A 19 -2.98 -24.02 1.68
C LEU A 19 -4.13 -25.02 1.67
N LEU A 20 -3.88 -26.32 1.86
CA LEU A 20 -4.92 -27.32 1.95
C LEU A 20 -5.87 -27.12 3.13
N GLN A 21 -5.37 -26.60 4.26
CA GLN A 21 -6.21 -26.18 5.38
C GLN A 21 -7.01 -24.90 5.05
N PHE A 22 -6.37 -23.94 4.44
CA PHE A 22 -6.97 -22.68 4.00
C PHE A 22 -8.15 -22.90 3.05
N MET A 23 -8.03 -23.84 2.10
CA MET A 23 -9.07 -24.16 1.13
C MET A 23 -10.34 -24.79 1.73
N LYS A 24 -10.28 -25.33 2.96
CA LYS A 24 -11.49 -25.80 3.65
C LYS A 24 -12.45 -24.68 4.05
N HIS A 25 -12.00 -23.42 4.02
CA HIS A 25 -12.83 -22.30 4.41
C HIS A 25 -13.75 -21.84 3.25
N PRO A 26 -15.09 -21.73 3.44
CA PRO A 26 -16.03 -21.40 2.37
C PRO A 26 -15.71 -20.09 1.62
N MET A 27 -15.26 -19.06 2.33
CA MET A 27 -14.86 -17.79 1.73
C MET A 27 -13.66 -17.93 0.79
N VAL A 28 -12.73 -18.85 1.09
CA VAL A 28 -11.56 -19.12 0.26
C VAL A 28 -12.00 -19.82 -1.02
N LEU A 29 -12.86 -20.83 -0.91
CA LEU A 29 -13.41 -21.51 -2.09
C LEU A 29 -14.15 -20.53 -2.99
N ALA A 30 -14.98 -19.65 -2.43
CA ALA A 30 -15.68 -18.61 -3.18
C ALA A 30 -14.69 -17.63 -3.87
N MET A 31 -13.59 -17.26 -3.19
CA MET A 31 -12.52 -16.43 -3.78
C MET A 31 -11.85 -17.16 -4.96
N LEU A 32 -11.57 -18.45 -4.83
CA LEU A 32 -10.93 -19.23 -5.88
C LEU A 32 -11.86 -19.47 -7.07
N GLN A 33 -13.15 -19.71 -6.84
CA GLN A 33 -14.16 -19.78 -7.90
C GLN A 33 -14.32 -18.43 -8.65
N PHE A 34 -14.23 -17.30 -7.91
CA PHE A 34 -14.17 -15.98 -8.53
C PHE A 34 -12.92 -15.81 -9.39
N THR A 35 -11.78 -16.35 -8.94
CA THR A 35 -10.50 -16.27 -9.65
C THR A 35 -10.49 -17.13 -10.91
N PHE A 36 -11.08 -18.31 -10.84
CA PHE A 36 -11.11 -19.31 -11.91
C PHE A 36 -12.56 -19.68 -12.26
N PRO A 37 -13.32 -18.74 -12.88
CA PRO A 37 -14.76 -18.93 -13.11
C PRO A 37 -15.07 -20.10 -14.06
N ASP A 38 -14.12 -20.48 -14.91
CA ASP A 38 -14.29 -21.54 -15.92
C ASP A 38 -13.73 -22.91 -15.46
N LYS A 39 -13.33 -23.02 -14.18
CA LYS A 39 -12.78 -24.25 -13.61
C LYS A 39 -13.71 -24.88 -12.59
N GLU A 40 -13.78 -26.20 -12.65
CA GLU A 40 -14.45 -26.98 -11.62
C GLU A 40 -13.63 -27.01 -10.31
N VAL A 41 -14.29 -27.29 -9.19
CA VAL A 41 -13.66 -27.30 -7.86
C VAL A 41 -12.47 -28.25 -7.80
N ASP A 42 -12.55 -29.41 -8.44
CA ASP A 42 -11.47 -30.42 -8.47
C ASP A 42 -10.23 -29.86 -9.19
N GLU A 43 -10.39 -29.16 -10.30
CA GLU A 43 -9.30 -28.51 -11.03
C GLU A 43 -8.62 -27.42 -10.17
N ILE A 44 -9.43 -26.64 -9.44
CA ILE A 44 -8.92 -25.62 -8.49
C ILE A 44 -8.13 -26.29 -7.37
N MET A 45 -8.61 -27.44 -6.87
CA MET A 45 -7.88 -28.22 -5.86
C MET A 45 -6.54 -28.74 -6.38
N GLU A 46 -6.45 -29.18 -7.64
CA GLU A 46 -5.18 -29.61 -8.25
C GLU A 46 -4.18 -28.44 -8.38
N ILE A 47 -4.66 -27.22 -8.74
CA ILE A 47 -3.81 -26.01 -8.72
C ILE A 47 -3.23 -25.79 -7.32
N ALA A 48 -4.08 -25.88 -6.28
CA ALA A 48 -3.63 -25.68 -4.90
C ALA A 48 -2.62 -26.75 -4.46
N LYS A 49 -2.87 -28.03 -4.75
CA LYS A 49 -1.95 -29.13 -4.45
C LYS A 49 -0.60 -28.97 -5.15
N SER A 50 -0.56 -28.32 -6.31
CA SER A 50 0.68 -28.05 -7.06
C SER A 50 1.52 -26.92 -6.48
N CYS A 51 1.03 -26.22 -5.46
CA CYS A 51 1.78 -25.15 -4.82
C CYS A 51 2.64 -25.69 -3.68
N HIS A 52 3.96 -25.67 -3.85
CA HIS A 52 4.95 -26.15 -2.88
C HIS A 52 5.83 -25.03 -2.31
N SER A 53 5.58 -23.79 -2.74
CA SER A 53 6.29 -22.59 -2.28
C SER A 53 5.35 -21.39 -2.21
N ILE A 54 5.74 -20.36 -1.44
CA ILE A 54 5.02 -19.08 -1.47
C ILE A 54 5.01 -18.50 -2.89
N ARG A 55 6.10 -18.66 -3.65
CA ARG A 55 6.16 -18.22 -5.05
C ARG A 55 5.10 -18.91 -5.91
N ASP A 56 4.91 -20.22 -5.75
CA ASP A 56 3.85 -20.95 -6.46
C ASP A 56 2.48 -20.37 -6.14
N PHE A 57 2.19 -20.17 -4.86
CA PHE A 57 0.93 -19.58 -4.41
C PHE A 57 0.72 -18.17 -4.99
N GLN A 58 1.75 -17.33 -4.93
CA GLN A 58 1.69 -15.97 -5.46
C GLN A 58 1.49 -15.95 -6.97
N THR A 59 2.16 -16.80 -7.74
CA THR A 59 2.09 -16.78 -9.21
C THR A 59 0.90 -17.55 -9.77
N LYS A 60 0.57 -18.71 -9.19
CA LYS A 60 -0.52 -19.57 -9.70
C LYS A 60 -1.91 -19.11 -9.21
N ILE A 61 -2.01 -18.51 -8.02
CA ILE A 61 -3.29 -18.15 -7.40
C ILE A 61 -3.44 -16.64 -7.26
N ILE A 62 -2.57 -15.97 -6.52
CA ILE A 62 -2.75 -14.54 -6.20
C ILE A 62 -2.66 -13.65 -7.44
N TYR A 63 -1.68 -13.89 -8.32
CA TYR A 63 -1.56 -13.15 -9.57
C TYR A 63 -2.86 -13.23 -10.39
N ASN A 64 -3.40 -14.43 -10.59
CA ASN A 64 -4.65 -14.63 -11.32
C ASN A 64 -5.84 -13.96 -10.60
N SER A 65 -5.89 -14.05 -9.26
CA SER A 65 -6.93 -13.36 -8.47
C SER A 65 -6.90 -11.85 -8.66
N VAL A 66 -5.72 -11.26 -8.62
CA VAL A 66 -5.55 -9.80 -8.81
C VAL A 66 -5.88 -9.40 -10.25
N ARG A 67 -5.45 -10.17 -11.25
CA ARG A 67 -5.81 -9.94 -12.66
C ARG A 67 -7.32 -9.98 -12.88
N MET A 68 -8.03 -10.94 -12.27
CA MET A 68 -9.49 -11.03 -12.32
C MET A 68 -10.16 -9.83 -11.64
N VAL A 69 -9.62 -9.39 -10.48
CA VAL A 69 -10.11 -8.16 -9.82
C VAL A 69 -9.93 -6.94 -10.72
N LEU A 70 -8.78 -6.79 -11.36
CA LEU A 70 -8.51 -5.69 -12.29
C LEU A 70 -9.46 -5.72 -13.49
N GLU A 71 -9.67 -6.86 -14.12
CA GLU A 71 -10.59 -7.02 -15.24
C GLU A 71 -12.02 -6.59 -14.89
N LYS A 72 -12.53 -7.02 -13.73
CA LYS A 72 -13.91 -6.74 -13.31
C LYS A 72 -14.13 -5.35 -12.73
N SER A 73 -13.08 -4.68 -12.23
CA SER A 73 -13.25 -3.45 -11.44
C SER A 73 -12.42 -2.26 -11.92
N SER A 74 -11.55 -2.42 -12.92
CA SER A 74 -10.75 -1.33 -13.49
C SER A 74 -10.94 -1.18 -15.00
N GLU A 75 -10.53 -0.04 -15.53
CA GLU A 75 -10.47 0.28 -16.97
C GLU A 75 -9.02 0.22 -17.48
N GLY A 76 -8.06 -0.12 -16.61
CA GLY A 76 -6.64 -0.31 -16.92
C GLY A 76 -5.77 -0.23 -15.69
N PHE A 77 -4.69 -0.99 -15.76
CA PHE A 77 -3.60 -0.99 -14.78
C PHE A 77 -2.29 -0.68 -15.51
N PHE A 78 -1.58 0.33 -15.05
CA PHE A 78 -0.38 0.85 -15.69
C PHE A 78 0.78 0.86 -14.70
N THR A 79 1.98 0.61 -15.21
CA THR A 79 3.23 0.63 -14.44
C THR A 79 4.23 1.58 -15.10
N SER A 80 5.12 2.19 -14.32
CA SER A 80 6.25 2.96 -14.85
C SER A 80 7.42 2.96 -13.88
N GLY A 81 8.66 3.12 -14.39
CA GLY A 81 9.89 3.20 -13.61
C GLY A 81 10.46 1.87 -13.13
N PHE A 82 9.76 0.75 -13.30
CA PHE A 82 10.23 -0.58 -12.90
C PHE A 82 11.36 -1.11 -13.79
N ASP A 83 11.44 -0.65 -15.03
CA ASP A 83 12.50 -0.94 -16.00
C ASP A 83 13.88 -0.42 -15.59
N LYS A 84 13.94 0.51 -14.64
CA LYS A 84 15.17 1.06 -14.07
C LYS A 84 15.76 0.22 -12.94
N LEU A 85 15.00 -0.74 -12.40
CA LEU A 85 15.40 -1.55 -11.26
C LEU A 85 16.14 -2.80 -11.74
N ASP A 86 17.24 -3.15 -11.06
CA ASP A 86 18.00 -4.37 -11.34
C ASP A 86 17.24 -5.59 -10.80
N PRO A 87 16.92 -6.60 -11.66
CA PRO A 87 16.22 -7.80 -11.23
C PRO A 87 17.01 -8.70 -10.26
N ASN A 88 18.32 -8.50 -10.15
CA ASN A 88 19.19 -9.25 -9.22
C ASN A 88 19.29 -8.58 -7.84
N GLU A 89 18.66 -7.43 -7.66
CA GLU A 89 18.71 -6.66 -6.44
C GLU A 89 17.41 -6.70 -5.66
N SER A 90 17.50 -6.42 -4.37
CA SER A 90 16.35 -6.27 -3.48
C SER A 90 16.21 -4.82 -3.04
N TYR A 91 14.98 -4.38 -2.84
CA TYR A 91 14.66 -2.98 -2.57
C TYR A 91 13.69 -2.85 -1.40
N LEU A 92 13.85 -1.78 -0.61
CA LEU A 92 12.85 -1.34 0.33
C LEU A 92 11.88 -0.37 -0.39
N PHE A 93 10.72 -0.87 -0.75
CA PHE A 93 9.65 -0.07 -1.36
C PHE A 93 8.86 0.66 -0.27
N VAL A 94 8.99 1.99 -0.23
CA VAL A 94 8.20 2.86 0.66
C VAL A 94 7.08 3.49 -0.16
N CYS A 95 5.84 3.19 0.19
CA CYS A 95 4.68 3.48 -0.64
C CYS A 95 3.63 4.34 0.10
N ASN A 96 2.96 5.26 -0.61
CA ASN A 96 1.70 5.78 -0.11
C ASN A 96 0.67 4.65 -0.02
N HIS A 97 -0.31 4.77 0.90
CA HIS A 97 -1.18 3.64 1.23
C HIS A 97 -2.67 4.02 1.12
N ARG A 98 -3.36 3.37 0.17
CA ARG A 98 -4.75 3.65 -0.20
C ARG A 98 -5.71 2.51 0.10
N ASP A 99 -5.28 1.25 -0.12
CA ASP A 99 -6.08 0.05 0.07
C ASP A 99 -5.36 -0.98 0.94
N ILE A 100 -6.10 -1.72 1.77
CA ILE A 100 -5.50 -2.63 2.78
C ILE A 100 -4.68 -3.74 2.13
N ILE A 101 -5.17 -4.33 1.04
CA ILE A 101 -4.51 -5.49 0.39
C ILE A 101 -4.12 -5.25 -1.06
N LEU A 102 -4.84 -4.35 -1.77
CA LEU A 102 -4.57 -4.17 -3.19
C LEU A 102 -3.25 -3.44 -3.45
N ASP A 103 -2.82 -2.51 -2.60
CA ASP A 103 -1.58 -1.77 -2.84
C ASP A 103 -0.39 -2.72 -2.94
N THR A 104 -0.24 -3.64 -1.98
CA THR A 104 0.83 -4.65 -2.00
C THR A 104 0.64 -5.68 -3.11
N SER A 105 -0.61 -6.08 -3.37
CA SER A 105 -0.92 -7.07 -4.39
C SER A 105 -0.63 -6.53 -5.79
N LEU A 106 -1.00 -5.28 -6.07
CA LEU A 106 -0.74 -4.61 -7.36
C LEU A 106 0.76 -4.35 -7.56
N LEU A 107 1.48 -3.97 -6.50
CA LEU A 107 2.93 -3.85 -6.57
C LEU A 107 3.57 -5.20 -6.92
N ASN A 108 3.15 -6.29 -6.27
CA ASN A 108 3.69 -7.62 -6.57
C ASN A 108 3.33 -8.12 -7.98
N VAL A 109 2.16 -7.72 -8.53
CA VAL A 109 1.84 -7.94 -9.95
C VAL A 109 2.81 -7.17 -10.84
N ALA A 110 3.06 -5.88 -10.56
CA ALA A 110 4.01 -5.08 -11.31
C ALA A 110 5.42 -5.67 -11.26
N LEU A 111 5.91 -6.05 -10.07
CA LEU A 111 7.21 -6.67 -9.91
C LEU A 111 7.33 -8.00 -10.69
N TYR A 112 6.31 -8.84 -10.63
CA TYR A 112 6.28 -10.11 -11.36
C TYR A 112 6.29 -9.91 -12.88
N GLU A 113 5.51 -8.95 -13.40
CA GLU A 113 5.44 -8.64 -14.84
C GLU A 113 6.72 -7.95 -15.38
N HIS A 114 7.58 -7.44 -14.50
CA HIS A 114 8.90 -6.86 -14.83
C HIS A 114 10.08 -7.77 -14.43
N ASP A 115 9.83 -9.05 -14.13
CA ASP A 115 10.84 -10.04 -13.70
C ASP A 115 11.64 -9.65 -12.45
N LEU A 116 11.06 -8.78 -11.60
CA LEU A 116 11.66 -8.30 -10.36
C LEU A 116 11.30 -9.20 -9.16
N VAL A 117 12.07 -9.08 -8.09
CA VAL A 117 11.85 -9.85 -6.86
C VAL A 117 10.61 -9.35 -6.13
N MET A 118 9.55 -10.19 -6.05
CA MET A 118 8.33 -9.88 -5.30
C MET A 118 8.61 -9.66 -3.81
N THR A 119 7.80 -8.79 -3.18
CA THR A 119 8.02 -8.34 -1.81
C THR A 119 7.58 -9.34 -0.73
N ALA A 120 8.27 -9.26 0.42
CA ALA A 120 7.65 -9.48 1.72
C ALA A 120 6.99 -8.17 2.16
N SER A 121 5.77 -8.23 2.70
CA SER A 121 5.00 -7.01 2.97
C SER A 121 4.60 -6.90 4.44
N ALA A 122 4.79 -5.70 5.02
CA ALA A 122 4.39 -5.43 6.40
C ALA A 122 2.86 -5.29 6.52
N ILE A 123 2.25 -6.02 7.45
CA ILE A 123 0.81 -5.91 7.73
C ILE A 123 0.55 -5.88 9.25
N GLY A 124 -0.36 -5.01 9.70
CA GLY A 124 -0.79 -5.02 11.11
C GLY A 124 -1.56 -6.30 11.47
N ASP A 125 -1.21 -6.93 12.58
CA ASP A 125 -1.86 -8.16 13.03
C ASP A 125 -3.34 -7.96 13.38
N ASN A 126 -3.75 -6.74 13.68
CA ASN A 126 -5.15 -6.35 13.85
C ASN A 126 -6.03 -6.58 12.61
N LEU A 127 -5.44 -6.57 11.42
CA LEU A 127 -6.13 -6.76 10.13
C LEU A 127 -6.39 -8.24 9.80
N VAL A 128 -5.65 -9.14 10.43
CA VAL A 128 -5.65 -10.57 10.13
C VAL A 128 -6.13 -11.44 11.29
N LYS A 129 -6.99 -10.90 12.17
CA LYS A 129 -7.57 -11.61 13.33
C LYS A 129 -8.39 -12.85 12.95
N LYS A 130 -8.99 -12.88 11.75
CA LYS A 130 -9.71 -14.07 11.28
C LYS A 130 -8.71 -15.12 10.78
N PRO A 131 -8.82 -16.41 11.17
CA PRO A 131 -7.83 -17.44 10.84
C PRO A 131 -7.51 -17.55 9.34
N PHE A 132 -8.52 -17.44 8.47
CA PHE A 132 -8.31 -17.51 7.03
C PHE A 132 -7.57 -16.28 6.47
N LEU A 133 -7.77 -15.08 7.06
CA LEU A 133 -6.99 -13.88 6.68
C LEU A 133 -5.54 -13.99 7.15
N MET A 134 -5.29 -14.56 8.32
CA MET A 134 -3.94 -14.86 8.80
C MET A 134 -3.23 -15.84 7.87
N ALA A 135 -3.90 -16.93 7.49
CA ALA A 135 -3.34 -17.91 6.57
C ALA A 135 -3.04 -17.28 5.20
N LEU A 136 -4.00 -16.53 4.63
CA LEU A 136 -3.82 -15.80 3.37
C LEU A 136 -2.64 -14.83 3.43
N SER A 137 -2.53 -14.10 4.54
CA SER A 137 -1.44 -13.14 4.76
C SER A 137 -0.07 -13.85 4.76
N ARG A 138 0.09 -14.90 5.57
CA ARG A 138 1.34 -15.67 5.65
C ARG A 138 1.69 -16.41 4.35
N LEU A 139 0.69 -16.94 3.63
CA LEU A 139 0.84 -17.54 2.31
C LEU A 139 1.25 -16.50 1.24
N ASN A 140 0.91 -15.24 1.43
CA ASN A 140 1.28 -14.16 0.50
C ASN A 140 2.54 -13.39 0.94
N ARG A 141 3.43 -14.02 1.71
CA ARG A 141 4.71 -13.50 2.20
C ARG A 141 4.57 -12.21 3.03
N ASN A 142 3.45 -12.04 3.73
CA ASN A 142 3.31 -10.92 4.65
C ASN A 142 3.90 -11.27 6.02
N PHE A 143 4.60 -10.31 6.61
CA PHE A 143 5.05 -10.37 8.00
C PHE A 143 4.27 -9.41 8.90
N LEU A 144 4.12 -9.76 10.17
CA LEU A 144 3.20 -9.08 11.07
C LEU A 144 3.86 -7.96 11.85
N ILE A 145 3.22 -6.79 11.84
CA ILE A 145 3.50 -5.70 12.78
C ILE A 145 2.52 -5.85 13.95
N LYS A 146 3.06 -6.17 15.12
CA LYS A 146 2.26 -6.34 16.35
C LYS A 146 1.70 -5.01 16.82
N ARG A 147 0.40 -5.00 17.16
CA ARG A 147 -0.33 -3.84 17.66
C ARG A 147 -0.76 -4.08 19.12
N ASP A 148 -1.30 -3.07 19.73
CA ASP A 148 -1.88 -3.14 21.09
C ASP A 148 -0.88 -3.67 22.16
N LEU A 149 0.41 -3.27 22.04
CA LEU A 149 1.51 -3.63 22.92
C LEU A 149 1.81 -2.50 23.92
N SER A 150 2.32 -2.85 25.09
CA SER A 150 2.92 -1.86 25.99
C SER A 150 4.12 -1.16 25.35
N PRO A 151 4.49 0.08 25.76
CA PRO A 151 5.61 0.81 25.14
C PRO A 151 6.92 0.01 25.12
N ARG A 152 7.21 -0.76 26.19
CA ARG A 152 8.43 -1.60 26.27
C ARG A 152 8.39 -2.78 25.28
N GLU A 153 7.22 -3.41 25.13
CA GLU A 153 7.02 -4.51 24.19
C GLU A 153 7.03 -3.99 22.75
N MET A 154 6.44 -2.82 22.50
CA MET A 154 6.47 -2.17 21.19
C MET A 154 7.89 -1.90 20.73
N LEU A 155 8.76 -1.36 21.60
CA LEU A 155 10.16 -1.13 21.25
C LEU A 155 10.88 -2.44 20.90
N LYS A 156 10.68 -3.52 21.69
CA LYS A 156 11.27 -4.83 21.40
C LYS A 156 10.76 -5.42 20.07
N SER A 157 9.44 -5.34 19.85
CA SER A 157 8.80 -5.80 18.61
C SER A 157 9.30 -5.02 17.41
N SER A 158 9.40 -3.69 17.53
CA SER A 158 9.90 -2.82 16.47
C SER A 158 11.37 -3.12 16.14
N LYS A 159 12.21 -3.39 17.13
CA LYS A 159 13.60 -3.80 16.90
C LYS A 159 13.69 -5.16 16.20
N LEU A 160 12.85 -6.13 16.59
CA LEU A 160 12.75 -7.43 15.92
C LEU A 160 12.33 -7.28 14.45
N VAL A 161 11.32 -6.45 14.17
CA VAL A 161 10.85 -6.17 12.81
C VAL A 161 11.92 -5.47 11.98
N SER A 162 12.62 -4.48 12.57
CA SER A 162 13.75 -3.79 11.92
C SER A 162 14.85 -4.75 11.50
N SER A 163 15.29 -5.63 12.43
CA SER A 163 16.29 -6.68 12.12
C SER A 163 15.79 -7.61 11.02
N TYR A 164 14.56 -8.09 11.12
CA TYR A 164 13.97 -8.98 10.13
C TYR A 164 13.91 -8.35 8.72
N ILE A 165 13.58 -7.07 8.62
CA ILE A 165 13.60 -6.32 7.34
C ILE A 165 15.04 -6.24 6.80
N GLY A 166 16.01 -5.96 7.65
CA GLY A 166 17.42 -5.95 7.29
C GLY A 166 17.89 -7.29 6.74
N ASP A 167 17.54 -8.40 7.42
CA ASP A 167 17.89 -9.76 7.00
C ASP A 167 17.25 -10.12 5.65
N LEU A 168 15.94 -9.80 5.46
CA LEU A 168 15.27 -10.02 4.19
C LEU A 168 15.97 -9.32 3.02
N LEU A 169 16.33 -8.05 3.19
CA LEU A 169 16.94 -7.24 2.14
C LEU A 169 18.40 -7.65 1.87
N GLN A 170 19.20 -7.83 2.92
CA GLN A 170 20.64 -7.97 2.79
C GLN A 170 21.07 -9.44 2.65
N GLN A 171 20.43 -10.37 3.38
CA GLN A 171 20.80 -11.78 3.41
C GLN A 171 19.98 -12.62 2.42
N GLU A 172 18.65 -12.48 2.47
CA GLU A 172 17.75 -13.28 1.62
C GLU A 172 17.54 -12.70 0.22
N LYS A 173 18.07 -11.50 -0.05
CA LYS A 173 17.85 -10.75 -1.31
C LYS A 173 16.38 -10.65 -1.67
N ARG A 174 15.56 -10.39 -0.67
CA ARG A 174 14.10 -10.26 -0.77
C ARG A 174 13.69 -8.80 -0.64
N SER A 175 12.99 -8.27 -1.65
CA SER A 175 12.39 -6.95 -1.57
C SER A 175 11.35 -6.87 -0.45
N VAL A 176 11.21 -5.69 0.14
CA VAL A 176 10.25 -5.43 1.23
C VAL A 176 9.35 -4.27 0.86
N TRP A 177 8.05 -4.40 1.10
CA TRP A 177 7.10 -3.30 1.04
C TRP A 177 6.73 -2.81 2.44
N ILE A 178 6.74 -1.51 2.60
CA ILE A 178 6.22 -0.84 3.80
C ILE A 178 5.43 0.42 3.40
N ALA A 179 4.34 0.69 4.12
CA ALA A 179 3.64 1.96 3.98
C ALA A 179 4.45 3.10 4.59
N GLN A 180 4.44 4.28 3.95
CA GLN A 180 5.12 5.49 4.46
C GLN A 180 4.57 5.99 5.81
N ARG A 181 3.42 5.45 6.24
CA ARG A 181 2.74 5.83 7.48
C ARG A 181 1.97 4.67 8.08
N GLU A 182 1.58 4.82 9.33
CA GLU A 182 0.63 3.91 9.94
C GLU A 182 -0.78 4.10 9.37
N GLY A 183 -1.34 3.01 8.87
CA GLY A 183 -2.67 2.98 8.26
C GLY A 183 -2.77 3.73 6.93
N ARG A 184 -3.94 3.58 6.29
CA ARG A 184 -4.22 4.19 4.99
C ARG A 184 -4.46 5.69 5.11
N THR A 185 -4.02 6.46 4.11
CA THR A 185 -4.40 7.86 3.95
C THR A 185 -5.91 7.96 3.68
N LYS A 186 -6.60 8.80 4.45
CA LYS A 186 -8.06 8.98 4.32
C LYS A 186 -8.41 10.18 3.45
N ASN A 187 -7.74 11.30 3.69
CA ASN A 187 -8.01 12.58 3.01
C ASN A 187 -7.19 12.78 1.72
N GLY A 188 -6.38 11.82 1.32
CA GLY A 188 -5.54 11.94 0.13
C GLY A 188 -4.24 12.75 0.31
N ASP A 189 -3.98 13.26 1.51
CA ASP A 189 -2.73 13.93 1.87
C ASP A 189 -1.73 12.88 2.34
N ASP A 190 -0.87 12.47 1.41
CA ASP A 190 0.11 11.42 1.63
C ASP A 190 1.37 12.02 2.27
N GLN A 191 1.63 11.67 3.54
CA GLN A 191 2.77 12.16 4.30
C GLN A 191 3.49 11.01 4.99
N THR A 192 4.82 11.02 4.89
CA THR A 192 5.70 10.04 5.54
C THR A 192 5.82 10.34 7.03
N GLN A 193 5.53 9.35 7.85
CA GLN A 193 5.71 9.46 9.30
C GLN A 193 7.13 9.08 9.69
N GLN A 194 7.86 10.00 10.34
CA GLN A 194 9.20 9.72 10.88
C GLN A 194 9.25 8.46 11.74
N GLY A 195 8.15 8.12 12.44
CA GLY A 195 8.07 6.91 13.26
C GLY A 195 8.34 5.62 12.48
N VAL A 196 7.94 5.56 11.21
CA VAL A 196 8.24 4.42 10.32
C VAL A 196 9.72 4.35 10.03
N LEU A 197 10.35 5.48 9.69
CA LEU A 197 11.79 5.55 9.40
C LEU A 197 12.63 5.23 10.66
N LYS A 198 12.24 5.77 11.81
CA LYS A 198 12.89 5.47 13.09
C LYS A 198 12.77 3.99 13.45
N MET A 199 11.60 3.37 13.21
CA MET A 199 11.40 1.94 13.41
C MET A 199 12.34 1.13 12.52
N LEU A 200 12.46 1.48 11.22
CA LEU A 200 13.37 0.81 10.28
C LEU A 200 14.84 0.87 10.73
N ALA A 201 15.26 1.96 11.36
CA ALA A 201 16.63 2.18 11.80
C ALA A 201 16.97 1.52 13.16
N LEU A 202 16.01 0.93 13.90
CA LEU A 202 16.26 0.40 15.25
C LEU A 202 17.27 -0.74 15.33
N ALA A 203 17.49 -1.47 14.27
CA ALA A 203 18.47 -2.56 14.19
C ALA A 203 19.77 -2.13 13.47
N SER A 204 19.90 -0.86 13.11
CA SER A 204 21.14 -0.34 12.51
C SER A 204 22.30 -0.43 13.49
N ASP A 205 23.42 -0.91 12.99
CA ASP A 205 24.75 -0.89 13.63
C ASP A 205 25.69 0.11 12.96
N GLU A 206 25.22 0.86 11.95
CA GLU A 206 26.01 1.90 11.29
C GLU A 206 26.20 3.12 12.19
N ALA A 207 27.37 3.74 12.09
CA ALA A 207 27.68 4.97 12.80
C ALA A 207 26.76 6.12 12.33
N GLU A 208 26.50 6.16 11.02
CA GLU A 208 25.63 7.13 10.38
C GLU A 208 24.34 6.45 9.90
N VAL A 209 23.20 6.91 10.35
CA VAL A 209 21.90 6.29 10.06
C VAL A 209 21.55 6.32 8.57
N MET A 210 22.03 7.32 7.83
CA MET A 210 21.77 7.41 6.38
C MET A 210 22.55 6.35 5.59
N ASP A 211 23.73 5.92 6.06
CA ASP A 211 24.47 4.80 5.46
C ASP A 211 23.71 3.47 5.60
N TYR A 212 23.00 3.30 6.72
CA TYR A 212 22.10 2.14 6.87
C TYR A 212 20.96 2.20 5.85
N PHE A 213 20.27 3.33 5.70
CA PHE A 213 19.20 3.47 4.71
C PHE A 213 19.71 3.27 3.28
N LYS A 214 20.92 3.67 2.96
CA LYS A 214 21.55 3.43 1.67
C LYS A 214 21.69 1.93 1.37
N LYS A 215 22.05 1.12 2.37
CA LYS A 215 22.11 -0.35 2.27
C LYS A 215 20.73 -0.98 2.02
N LEU A 216 19.64 -0.37 2.50
CA LEU A 216 18.28 -0.86 2.28
C LEU A 216 17.75 -0.56 0.86
N LYS A 217 18.43 0.28 0.07
CA LYS A 217 18.03 0.67 -1.30
C LYS A 217 16.58 1.11 -1.38
N ILE A 218 16.26 2.24 -0.72
CA ILE A 218 14.90 2.78 -0.67
C ILE A 218 14.45 3.20 -2.07
N VAL A 219 13.28 2.70 -2.49
CA VAL A 219 12.57 3.11 -3.70
C VAL A 219 11.19 3.66 -3.29
N PRO A 220 10.94 4.96 -3.45
CA PRO A 220 9.62 5.53 -3.24
C PRO A 220 8.64 5.03 -4.32
N ILE A 221 7.48 4.52 -3.89
CA ILE A 221 6.43 4.03 -4.79
C ILE A 221 5.20 4.92 -4.68
N ALA A 222 4.73 5.42 -5.81
CA ALA A 222 3.47 6.13 -5.90
C ALA A 222 2.39 5.22 -6.49
N ILE A 223 1.32 4.95 -5.71
CA ILE A 223 0.13 4.26 -6.20
C ILE A 223 -1.03 5.24 -6.32
N SER A 224 -1.67 5.28 -7.49
CA SER A 224 -2.78 6.17 -7.77
C SER A 224 -3.97 5.42 -8.35
N TYR A 225 -5.12 5.57 -7.71
CA TYR A 225 -6.42 5.10 -8.18
C TYR A 225 -7.22 6.31 -8.71
N GLU A 226 -7.76 6.22 -9.93
CA GLU A 226 -8.65 7.28 -10.43
C GLU A 226 -9.91 7.39 -9.59
N TYR A 227 -10.45 6.24 -9.15
CA TYR A 227 -11.48 6.18 -8.13
C TYR A 227 -10.99 5.33 -6.97
N ASP A 228 -10.91 5.92 -5.78
CA ASP A 228 -10.62 5.17 -4.57
C ASP A 228 -11.78 4.20 -4.30
N PRO A 229 -11.53 2.87 -4.31
CA PRO A 229 -12.61 1.89 -4.18
C PRO A 229 -13.28 1.92 -2.81
N THR A 230 -12.59 2.50 -1.82
CA THR A 230 -13.01 2.57 -0.42
C THR A 230 -13.34 3.99 0.07
N ASP A 231 -13.56 4.94 -0.85
CA ASP A 231 -13.80 6.35 -0.50
C ASP A 231 -14.91 6.53 0.54
N ILE A 232 -16.06 5.88 0.37
CA ILE A 232 -17.17 5.98 1.32
C ILE A 232 -16.82 5.40 2.70
N TRP A 233 -15.95 4.38 2.76
CA TRP A 233 -15.53 3.74 4.02
C TRP A 233 -14.49 4.57 4.78
N LYS A 234 -13.92 5.60 4.15
CA LYS A 234 -13.02 6.56 4.76
C LYS A 234 -13.76 7.75 5.37
N MET A 235 -14.98 8.03 4.89
CA MET A 235 -15.77 9.19 5.31
C MET A 235 -16.08 9.23 6.81
N PRO A 236 -16.49 8.13 7.49
CA PRO A 236 -16.81 8.20 8.93
C PRO A 236 -15.62 8.68 9.77
N GLU A 237 -14.40 8.21 9.48
CA GLU A 237 -13.19 8.63 10.17
C GLU A 237 -12.85 10.11 9.89
N LEU A 238 -13.02 10.57 8.64
CA LEU A 238 -12.84 11.97 8.27
C LEU A 238 -13.86 12.89 8.95
N MET A 239 -15.12 12.47 9.04
CA MET A 239 -16.16 13.22 9.71
C MET A 239 -15.94 13.29 11.23
N ALA A 240 -15.46 12.20 11.84
CA ALA A 240 -15.10 12.18 13.25
C ALA A 240 -13.93 13.14 13.52
N LYS A 241 -12.89 13.11 12.68
CA LYS A 241 -11.76 14.04 12.77
C LYS A 241 -12.19 15.49 12.63
N HIS A 242 -13.09 15.80 11.70
CA HIS A 242 -13.62 17.17 11.53
C HIS A 242 -14.37 17.66 12.77
N LYS A 243 -15.06 16.74 13.45
CA LYS A 243 -15.80 17.04 14.70
C LYS A 243 -14.92 16.98 15.95
N GLU A 244 -13.62 16.71 15.81
CA GLU A 244 -12.66 16.51 16.91
C GLU A 244 -13.10 15.42 17.91
N ILE A 245 -13.78 14.36 17.41
CA ILE A 245 -14.19 13.22 18.22
C ILE A 245 -13.36 11.99 17.87
N GLU A 246 -13.14 11.12 18.86
CA GLU A 246 -12.45 9.84 18.66
C GLU A 246 -13.27 8.94 17.73
N TYR A 247 -12.60 8.38 16.71
CA TYR A 247 -13.22 7.41 15.81
C TYR A 247 -12.96 5.99 16.29
N VAL A 248 -14.01 5.29 16.68
CA VAL A 248 -13.95 3.88 17.10
C VAL A 248 -14.46 3.01 15.95
N LYS A 249 -13.57 2.18 15.39
CA LYS A 249 -13.92 1.26 14.32
C LYS A 249 -14.88 0.16 14.80
N SER A 250 -15.84 -0.20 13.97
CA SER A 250 -16.66 -1.40 14.19
C SER A 250 -15.83 -2.69 13.98
N SER A 251 -16.24 -3.79 14.62
CA SER A 251 -15.51 -5.07 14.62
C SER A 251 -15.25 -5.68 13.21
N ASN A 252 -16.09 -5.35 12.23
CA ASN A 252 -15.96 -5.88 10.86
C ASN A 252 -15.57 -4.82 9.83
N GLU A 253 -15.24 -3.59 10.24
CA GLU A 253 -14.98 -2.48 9.33
C GLU A 253 -13.80 -2.74 8.40
N ASP A 254 -12.68 -3.20 8.95
CA ASP A 254 -11.50 -3.51 8.14
C ASP A 254 -11.79 -4.65 7.15
N PHE A 255 -12.51 -5.69 7.55
CA PHE A 255 -12.93 -6.77 6.66
C PHE A 255 -13.86 -6.29 5.55
N ASN A 256 -14.85 -5.49 5.88
CA ASN A 256 -15.75 -4.88 4.89
C ASN A 256 -15.00 -3.95 3.94
N SER A 257 -14.01 -3.21 4.46
CA SER A 257 -13.14 -2.36 3.64
C SER A 257 -12.29 -3.19 2.67
N ILE A 258 -11.75 -4.34 3.09
CA ILE A 258 -11.05 -5.29 2.21
C ILE A 258 -11.98 -5.75 1.07
N LEU A 259 -13.17 -6.22 1.38
CA LEU A 259 -14.14 -6.67 0.37
C LEU A 259 -14.50 -5.55 -0.62
N LYS A 260 -14.68 -4.32 -0.12
CA LYS A 260 -14.96 -3.16 -0.98
C LYS A 260 -13.76 -2.72 -1.80
N GLY A 261 -12.56 -2.82 -1.25
CA GLY A 261 -11.32 -2.62 -2.00
C GLY A 261 -11.26 -3.53 -3.22
N VAL A 262 -11.50 -4.83 -3.03
CA VAL A 262 -11.52 -5.83 -4.10
C VAL A 262 -12.62 -5.57 -5.12
N THR A 263 -13.89 -5.38 -4.69
CA THR A 263 -15.06 -5.31 -5.57
C THR A 263 -15.39 -3.92 -6.10
N GLY A 264 -14.88 -2.86 -5.48
CA GLY A 264 -15.19 -1.47 -5.82
C GLY A 264 -14.57 -1.04 -7.16
N LYS A 265 -15.32 -0.24 -7.93
CA LYS A 265 -14.82 0.34 -9.19
C LYS A 265 -13.68 1.31 -8.95
N LYS A 266 -12.57 1.09 -9.67
CA LYS A 266 -11.29 1.82 -9.54
C LYS A 266 -11.01 2.73 -10.72
N LYS A 267 -11.70 2.50 -11.88
CA LYS A 267 -11.33 3.06 -13.16
C LYS A 267 -9.88 2.73 -13.51
N ARG A 268 -9.05 3.74 -13.75
CA ARG A 268 -7.64 3.54 -14.07
C ARG A 268 -6.78 3.51 -12.79
N ILE A 269 -5.74 2.70 -12.81
CA ILE A 269 -4.79 2.56 -11.72
C ILE A 269 -3.39 2.69 -12.29
N GLN A 270 -2.50 3.39 -11.61
CA GLN A 270 -1.08 3.41 -11.96
C GLN A 270 -0.22 3.23 -10.72
N ILE A 271 0.84 2.44 -10.87
CA ILE A 271 1.96 2.36 -9.92
C ILE A 271 3.21 2.88 -10.61
N THR A 272 3.89 3.81 -9.95
CA THR A 272 5.15 4.36 -10.42
C THR A 272 6.25 4.07 -9.40
N ALA A 273 7.32 3.40 -9.83
CA ALA A 273 8.54 3.29 -9.05
C ALA A 273 9.41 4.53 -9.29
N GLY A 274 9.84 5.16 -8.21
CA GLY A 274 10.84 6.22 -8.25
C GLY A 274 12.25 5.65 -8.43
N ASP A 275 13.23 6.53 -8.49
CA ASP A 275 14.64 6.14 -8.49
C ASP A 275 15.06 5.69 -7.07
N VAL A 276 16.11 4.86 -6.98
CA VAL A 276 16.69 4.47 -5.69
C VAL A 276 17.28 5.70 -5.03
N LEU A 277 16.92 5.97 -3.78
CA LEU A 277 17.49 7.07 -3.02
C LEU A 277 18.94 6.73 -2.63
N SER A 278 19.90 7.35 -3.25
CA SER A 278 21.33 7.21 -2.97
C SER A 278 21.97 8.57 -2.75
N ASP A 279 21.92 9.44 -3.75
CA ASP A 279 22.52 10.77 -3.70
C ASP A 279 21.82 11.65 -2.66
N GLU A 280 20.50 11.51 -2.53
CA GLU A 280 19.72 12.20 -1.52
C GLU A 280 20.14 11.81 -0.09
N LEU A 281 20.42 10.53 0.14
CA LEU A 281 20.90 10.04 1.44
C LEU A 281 22.30 10.55 1.75
N ASP A 282 23.19 10.63 0.77
CA ASP A 282 24.52 11.25 0.93
C ASP A 282 24.40 12.72 1.30
N LEU A 283 23.55 13.48 0.61
CA LEU A 283 23.27 14.90 0.91
C LEU A 283 22.73 15.09 2.34
N ILE A 284 21.83 14.22 2.79
CA ILE A 284 21.30 14.30 4.17
C ILE A 284 22.42 14.02 5.19
N ARG A 285 23.23 12.96 4.99
CA ARG A 285 24.33 12.62 5.87
C ARG A 285 25.33 13.79 5.97
N ASP A 286 25.75 14.31 4.81
CA ASP A 286 26.77 15.35 4.71
C ASP A 286 26.28 16.72 5.17
N SER A 287 24.97 16.87 5.43
CA SER A 287 24.41 18.08 6.03
C SER A 287 24.88 18.35 7.46
N GLY A 288 25.37 17.32 8.16
CA GLY A 288 25.78 17.41 9.57
C GLY A 288 24.63 17.67 10.55
N GLU A 289 23.36 17.58 10.08
CA GLU A 289 22.20 17.78 10.93
C GLU A 289 22.01 16.62 11.92
N PRO A 290 21.42 16.86 13.11
CA PRO A 290 21.11 15.79 14.06
C PRO A 290 20.16 14.74 13.47
N ASN A 291 20.27 13.48 13.91
CA ASN A 291 19.47 12.35 13.39
C ASN A 291 17.96 12.65 13.26
N ASN A 292 17.35 13.32 14.25
CA ASN A 292 15.93 13.67 14.15
C ASN A 292 15.60 14.58 12.97
N LYS A 293 16.52 15.49 12.63
CA LYS A 293 16.38 16.38 11.47
C LYS A 293 16.63 15.60 10.18
N GLN A 294 17.62 14.72 10.16
CA GLN A 294 17.90 13.83 9.03
C GLN A 294 16.70 12.93 8.71
N PHE A 295 16.02 12.36 9.74
CA PHE A 295 14.77 11.61 9.52
C PHE A 295 13.66 12.48 8.90
N GLN A 296 13.56 13.77 9.30
CA GLN A 296 12.59 14.68 8.68
C GLN A 296 12.96 14.95 7.21
N MET A 297 14.22 15.24 6.92
CA MET A 297 14.69 15.47 5.56
C MET A 297 14.43 14.23 4.66
N LEU A 298 14.68 13.02 5.17
CA LEU A 298 14.37 11.79 4.44
C LEU A 298 12.86 11.63 4.21
N ALA A 299 12.02 11.93 5.21
CA ALA A 299 10.57 11.90 5.07
C ALA A 299 10.09 12.88 3.99
N ASP A 300 10.62 14.11 4.00
CA ASP A 300 10.26 15.16 3.04
C ASP A 300 10.67 14.77 1.61
N ILE A 301 11.84 14.13 1.42
CA ILE A 301 12.29 13.61 0.12
C ILE A 301 11.39 12.47 -0.36
N ILE A 302 11.05 11.51 0.50
CA ILE A 302 10.13 10.42 0.15
C ILE A 302 8.78 11.00 -0.28
N ASP A 303 8.25 11.98 0.44
CA ASP A 303 6.99 12.66 0.11
C ASP A 303 7.09 13.36 -1.25
N GLU A 304 8.16 14.11 -1.49
CA GLU A 304 8.40 14.77 -2.79
C GLU A 304 8.39 13.76 -3.94
N LYS A 305 9.16 12.67 -3.82
CA LYS A 305 9.25 11.64 -4.86
C LYS A 305 7.89 10.96 -5.09
N ILE A 306 7.15 10.64 -4.04
CA ILE A 306 5.81 10.05 -4.15
C ILE A 306 4.83 11.04 -4.80
N HIS A 307 4.81 12.30 -4.35
CA HIS A 307 3.89 13.31 -4.87
C HIS A 307 4.14 13.66 -6.33
N LEU A 308 5.40 13.75 -6.76
CA LEU A 308 5.76 14.03 -8.15
C LEU A 308 5.49 12.83 -9.07
N ASN A 309 5.67 11.61 -8.58
CA ASN A 309 5.41 10.36 -9.30
C ASN A 309 3.94 9.92 -9.27
N TYR A 310 3.09 10.55 -8.44
CA TYR A 310 1.68 10.24 -8.37
C TYR A 310 0.98 10.62 -9.68
N LYS A 311 0.35 9.64 -10.34
CA LYS A 311 -0.44 9.92 -11.56
C LYS A 311 -1.70 10.67 -11.19
N LEU A 312 -1.80 11.91 -11.63
CA LEU A 312 -2.99 12.72 -11.48
C LEU A 312 -4.01 12.37 -12.58
N TRP A 313 -5.22 12.03 -12.16
CA TRP A 313 -6.32 11.65 -13.01
C TRP A 313 -7.35 12.79 -13.15
N PRO A 314 -8.25 12.74 -14.15
CA PRO A 314 -9.34 13.71 -14.29
C PRO A 314 -10.15 13.94 -13.01
N SER A 315 -10.39 12.87 -12.22
CA SER A 315 -11.09 12.97 -10.93
C SER A 315 -10.35 13.86 -9.92
N ASN A 316 -9.00 13.85 -9.93
CA ASN A 316 -8.19 14.67 -9.04
C ASN A 316 -8.33 16.16 -9.40
N TYR A 317 -8.19 16.49 -10.69
CA TYR A 317 -8.33 17.86 -11.18
C TYR A 317 -9.75 18.42 -11.00
N LEU A 318 -10.77 17.59 -11.28
CA LEU A 318 -12.16 17.94 -11.04
C LEU A 318 -12.43 18.26 -9.57
N ALA A 319 -11.94 17.39 -8.67
CA ALA A 319 -12.10 17.61 -7.24
C ALA A 319 -11.38 18.87 -6.77
N TYR A 320 -10.17 19.13 -7.30
CA TYR A 320 -9.42 20.35 -6.99
C TYR A 320 -10.18 21.62 -7.44
N ASP A 321 -10.66 21.64 -8.70
CA ASP A 321 -11.39 22.78 -9.23
C ASP A 321 -12.70 23.01 -8.46
N MET A 322 -13.44 21.95 -8.13
CA MET A 322 -14.67 22.04 -7.32
C MET A 322 -14.39 22.53 -5.90
N LEU A 323 -13.35 22.02 -5.23
CA LEU A 323 -13.00 22.35 -3.85
C LEU A 323 -12.56 23.83 -3.71
N ASN A 324 -11.85 24.34 -4.73
CA ASN A 324 -11.29 25.69 -4.73
C ASN A 324 -12.12 26.71 -5.52
N ASN A 325 -13.31 26.33 -6.02
CA ASN A 325 -14.17 27.16 -6.86
C ASN A 325 -13.42 27.79 -8.05
N THR A 326 -12.65 26.98 -8.77
CA THR A 326 -11.82 27.42 -9.91
C THR A 326 -12.07 26.56 -11.14
N THR A 327 -11.60 27.00 -12.30
CA THR A 327 -11.55 26.25 -13.56
C THR A 327 -10.12 26.04 -14.03
N ARG A 328 -9.16 26.12 -13.12
CA ARG A 328 -7.70 26.07 -13.41
C ARG A 328 -7.30 24.86 -14.25
N PHE A 329 -7.95 23.74 -14.04
CA PHE A 329 -7.64 22.48 -14.69
C PHE A 329 -8.73 21.98 -15.66
N GLU A 330 -9.58 22.88 -16.15
CA GLU A 330 -10.70 22.51 -17.04
C GLU A 330 -10.22 21.73 -18.30
N SER A 331 -9.03 22.02 -18.80
CA SER A 331 -8.43 21.30 -19.93
C SER A 331 -7.94 19.86 -19.60
N LYS A 332 -7.93 19.46 -18.30
CA LYS A 332 -7.47 18.14 -17.85
C LYS A 332 -8.58 17.10 -17.71
N TYR A 333 -9.82 17.47 -17.97
CA TYR A 333 -10.97 16.59 -17.91
C TYR A 333 -12.03 16.95 -18.95
N THR A 334 -12.80 15.95 -19.34
CA THR A 334 -13.89 16.08 -20.31
C THR A 334 -15.24 16.25 -19.59
N ASP A 335 -16.25 16.76 -20.30
CA ASP A 335 -17.65 16.80 -19.79
C ASP A 335 -18.19 15.42 -19.41
N LYS A 336 -17.74 14.37 -20.10
CA LYS A 336 -18.12 12.99 -19.76
C LYS A 336 -17.57 12.60 -18.39
N GLU A 337 -16.30 12.87 -18.13
CA GLU A 337 -15.64 12.58 -16.85
C GLU A 337 -16.23 13.42 -15.73
N LYS A 338 -16.53 14.70 -15.99
CA LYS A 338 -17.24 15.59 -15.05
C LYS A 338 -18.62 15.03 -14.66
N ARG A 339 -19.40 14.58 -15.64
CA ARG A 339 -20.71 13.94 -15.36
C ARG A 339 -20.56 12.62 -14.58
N GLN A 340 -19.54 11.82 -14.88
CA GLN A 340 -19.29 10.55 -14.17
C GLN A 340 -18.88 10.80 -12.72
N PHE A 341 -18.00 11.76 -12.47
CA PHE A 341 -17.54 12.10 -11.12
C PHE A 341 -18.66 12.71 -10.29
N ASN A 342 -19.48 13.61 -10.87
CA ASN A 342 -20.67 14.16 -10.21
C ASN A 342 -21.69 13.07 -9.83
N ARG A 343 -21.88 12.03 -10.68
CA ARG A 343 -22.73 10.88 -10.30
C ARG A 343 -22.13 10.09 -9.15
N ARG A 344 -20.78 9.98 -9.08
CA ARG A 344 -20.10 9.34 -7.96
C ARG A 344 -20.32 10.12 -6.66
N ILE A 345 -20.14 11.43 -6.67
CA ILE A 345 -20.42 12.32 -5.53
C ILE A 345 -21.85 12.11 -5.03
N LYS A 346 -22.85 12.23 -5.91
CA LYS A 346 -24.28 12.06 -5.56
C LYS A 346 -24.62 10.70 -4.93
N ARG A 347 -23.80 9.67 -5.16
CA ARG A 347 -24.00 8.33 -4.57
C ARG A 347 -23.23 8.13 -3.27
N ARG A 348 -22.31 9.02 -2.92
CA ARG A 348 -21.37 8.88 -1.81
C ARG A 348 -21.58 9.92 -0.72
N VAL A 349 -22.04 11.08 -1.09
CA VAL A 349 -22.21 12.24 -0.22
C VAL A 349 -23.69 12.54 -0.07
N GLN A 350 -24.13 12.77 1.16
CA GLN A 350 -25.53 13.16 1.43
C GLN A 350 -25.81 14.54 0.83
N ALA A 351 -26.99 14.70 0.21
CA ALA A 351 -27.39 15.99 -0.32
C ALA A 351 -27.44 17.03 0.81
N ALA A 352 -26.90 18.23 0.56
CA ALA A 352 -26.82 19.34 1.50
C ALA A 352 -25.86 19.19 2.70
N ASN A 353 -24.96 18.18 2.71
CA ASN A 353 -23.89 18.10 3.71
C ASN A 353 -22.57 18.66 3.13
N GLU A 354 -22.34 19.96 3.32
CA GLU A 354 -21.15 20.65 2.78
C GLU A 354 -19.85 20.10 3.35
N ILE A 355 -19.81 19.74 4.64
CA ILE A 355 -18.62 19.19 5.31
C ILE A 355 -18.27 17.83 4.71
N GLU A 356 -19.27 16.98 4.48
CA GLU A 356 -19.09 15.68 3.85
C GLU A 356 -18.58 15.85 2.41
N LEU A 357 -19.12 16.80 1.66
CA LEU A 357 -18.67 17.12 0.31
C LEU A 357 -17.23 17.61 0.30
N GLN A 358 -16.85 18.52 1.19
CA GLN A 358 -15.46 19.01 1.32
C GLN A 358 -14.49 17.89 1.64
N ASN A 359 -14.80 17.02 2.60
CA ASN A 359 -13.96 15.87 2.94
C ASN A 359 -13.83 14.89 1.76
N PHE A 360 -14.94 14.62 1.05
CA PHE A 360 -14.90 13.76 -0.13
C PHE A 360 -14.04 14.38 -1.26
N LEU A 361 -14.22 15.67 -1.55
CA LEU A 361 -13.43 16.35 -2.57
C LEU A 361 -11.96 16.44 -2.17
N SER A 362 -11.63 16.70 -0.90
CA SER A 362 -10.25 16.74 -0.41
C SER A 362 -9.51 15.43 -0.64
N MET A 363 -10.17 14.29 -0.48
CA MET A 363 -9.60 12.97 -0.73
C MET A 363 -9.04 12.82 -2.15
N TYR A 364 -9.68 13.45 -3.13
CA TYR A 364 -9.26 13.44 -4.54
C TYR A 364 -8.43 14.67 -4.92
N ALA A 365 -8.61 15.82 -4.28
CA ALA A 365 -7.93 17.08 -4.59
C ALA A 365 -6.51 17.15 -4.03
N ASN A 366 -6.27 16.60 -2.82
CA ASN A 366 -4.98 16.71 -2.15
C ASN A 366 -3.78 16.19 -2.96
N PRO A 367 -3.88 15.11 -3.77
CA PRO A 367 -2.79 14.74 -4.67
C PRO A 367 -2.37 15.85 -5.64
N VAL A 368 -3.33 16.69 -6.13
CA VAL A 368 -3.00 17.86 -6.96
C VAL A 368 -2.29 18.93 -6.13
N THR A 369 -2.80 19.21 -4.93
CA THR A 369 -2.22 20.18 -4.00
C THR A 369 -0.77 19.80 -3.67
N ASN A 370 -0.53 18.55 -3.31
CA ASN A 370 0.80 18.01 -3.02
C ASN A 370 1.75 18.13 -4.22
N HIS A 371 1.29 17.75 -5.40
CA HIS A 371 2.08 17.86 -6.62
C HIS A 371 2.45 19.31 -6.96
N LEU A 372 1.51 20.25 -6.80
CA LEU A 372 1.76 21.67 -7.03
C LEU A 372 2.76 22.28 -6.03
N LYS A 373 2.71 21.85 -4.77
CA LYS A 373 3.65 22.29 -3.72
C LYS A 373 5.09 22.00 -4.13
N HIS A 374 5.37 20.78 -4.59
CA HIS A 374 6.73 20.39 -4.96
C HIS A 374 7.18 20.99 -6.31
N LYS A 375 6.27 21.16 -7.27
CA LYS A 375 6.61 21.88 -8.52
C LYS A 375 6.97 23.35 -8.32
N ALA A 376 6.34 24.02 -7.35
CA ALA A 376 6.65 25.42 -7.04
C ALA A 376 8.01 25.61 -6.37
N ILE A 377 8.57 24.56 -5.75
CA ILE A 377 9.89 24.59 -5.11
C ILE A 377 11.01 24.33 -6.14
N ALA A 378 10.70 23.57 -7.20
CA ALA A 378 11.65 23.15 -8.24
C ALA A 378 11.80 24.14 -9.40
N GLY A 379 11.01 25.22 -9.46
CA GLY A 379 11.07 26.32 -10.46
C GLY A 379 11.42 27.64 -9.84
#